data_e504e1fcb1ebdcabd94b534ef5514581
#
_entry.id   e504e1fcb1ebdcabd94b534ef5514581
#
_cell.length_a   1.000
_cell.length_b   1.000
_cell.length_c   1.000
_cell.angle_alpha   90.00
_cell.angle_beta   90.00
_cell.angle_gamma   90.00
#
_symmetry.space_group_name_H-M   'P 1'
#
loop_
_entity.id
_entity.type
_entity.pdbx_description
1 polymer ?
#
loop_
_entity_poly.entity_id
_entity_poly.type
_entity_poly.pdbx_seq_one_letter_code
_entity_poly.pdbx_strand_id
1 'polypeptide(L)'
;VLYIKNIENERYKNMSFDHKITDLKYRINGLVPKNVCQKLIKTFEKYSELSTIEGSYKFKSEKAQMDNFKCLNLSAIVNPNDDIKEAFDISKMYISIMITNYILHIKKNISPTFNDYFFNNTNNVRIIKYKKGEFIDDHSDVGENIRASCTLNLNEDYEGGEFRFFNGLIKESFKTGDAMLFPAEPIWIHGTEPVTKGTRYSINCFLKN
;
A
#
# COMPACT_ATOMS: atom_id res chain seq x y z
N VAL A 1 -14.23 -15.82 40.41
CA VAL A 1 -13.00 -15.05 40.58
C VAL A 1 -11.84 -16.02 40.32
N LEU A 2 -11.33 -16.04 39.08
CA LEU A 2 -10.17 -16.83 38.72
C LEU A 2 -8.92 -16.09 39.20
N TYR A 3 -8.29 -16.64 40.23
CA TYR A 3 -6.93 -16.26 40.61
C TYR A 3 -5.97 -16.76 39.54
N ILE A 4 -5.57 -15.88 38.63
CA ILE A 4 -4.36 -16.09 37.83
C ILE A 4 -3.22 -15.77 38.79
N LYS A 5 -2.68 -16.79 39.47
CA LYS A 5 -1.42 -16.69 40.17
C LYS A 5 -0.33 -16.44 39.13
N ASN A 6 0.40 -15.35 39.31
CA ASN A 6 1.62 -14.97 38.63
C ASN A 6 2.52 -16.18 38.38
N ILE A 7 2.49 -16.72 37.18
CA ILE A 7 3.60 -17.47 36.65
C ILE A 7 4.53 -16.40 36.07
N GLU A 8 5.25 -15.73 36.98
CA GLU A 8 6.42 -14.94 36.61
C GLU A 8 7.48 -15.92 36.11
N ASN A 9 7.37 -16.27 34.84
CA ASN A 9 8.39 -17.02 34.16
C ASN A 9 9.59 -16.08 34.01
N GLU A 10 10.69 -16.33 34.74
CA GLU A 10 11.90 -15.49 34.67
C GLU A 10 12.41 -15.27 33.25
N ARG A 11 12.04 -16.15 32.32
CA ARG A 11 12.29 -16.00 30.87
C ARG A 11 11.71 -14.74 30.25
N TYR A 12 10.66 -14.14 30.82
CA TYR A 12 10.02 -12.94 30.29
C TYR A 12 10.39 -11.66 31.04
N LYS A 13 11.12 -11.76 32.17
CA LYS A 13 11.53 -10.60 32.98
C LYS A 13 12.46 -9.63 32.26
N ASN A 14 13.12 -10.06 31.19
CA ASN A 14 14.09 -9.25 30.43
C ASN A 14 13.71 -9.02 28.97
N MET A 15 12.49 -9.36 28.55
CA MET A 15 11.99 -9.00 27.23
C MET A 15 11.29 -7.66 27.32
N SER A 16 12.02 -6.57 27.16
CA SER A 16 11.41 -5.29 26.79
C SER A 16 10.94 -5.42 25.34
N PHE A 17 9.64 -5.48 25.12
CA PHE A 17 9.05 -5.37 23.79
C PHE A 17 9.04 -3.88 23.43
N ASP A 18 10.17 -3.38 22.95
CA ASP A 18 10.39 -1.95 22.67
C ASP A 18 10.09 -1.60 21.20
N HIS A 19 9.09 -2.30 20.59
CA HIS A 19 8.68 -2.04 19.24
C HIS A 19 7.51 -1.05 19.18
N LYS A 20 7.61 -0.10 18.24
CA LYS A 20 6.53 0.80 17.89
C LYS A 20 5.65 0.15 16.82
N ILE A 21 4.37 0.50 16.78
CA ILE A 21 3.46 0.05 15.72
C ILE A 21 4.03 0.36 14.32
N THR A 22 4.76 1.46 14.19
CA THR A 22 5.41 1.88 12.94
C THR A 22 6.50 0.94 12.44
N ASP A 23 7.05 0.09 13.30
CA ASP A 23 8.08 -0.89 12.92
C ASP A 23 7.50 -2.04 12.09
N LEU A 24 6.15 -2.17 12.10
CA LEU A 24 5.41 -3.11 11.25
C LEU A 24 5.21 -2.61 9.82
N LYS A 25 5.51 -1.35 9.50
CA LYS A 25 5.58 -0.89 8.12
C LYS A 25 7.03 -0.97 7.63
N TYR A 26 7.19 -1.26 6.34
CA TYR A 26 8.52 -1.34 5.74
C TYR A 26 8.56 -0.56 4.44
N ARG A 27 9.63 0.21 4.23
CA ARG A 27 9.83 1.04 3.05
C ARG A 27 11.16 0.69 2.39
N ILE A 28 11.15 0.66 1.06
CA ILE A 28 12.35 0.57 0.24
C ILE A 28 12.37 1.80 -0.67
N ASN A 29 13.42 2.60 -0.58
CA ASN A 29 13.59 3.77 -1.45
C ASN A 29 14.16 3.33 -2.80
N GLY A 30 13.57 3.82 -3.90
CA GLY A 30 14.04 3.58 -5.25
C GLY A 30 14.01 2.11 -5.69
N LEU A 31 13.07 1.31 -5.16
CA LEU A 31 12.90 -0.10 -5.53
C LEU A 31 12.64 -0.27 -7.03
N VAL A 32 11.79 0.59 -7.60
CA VAL A 32 11.41 0.54 -9.01
C VAL A 32 12.23 1.54 -9.81
N PRO A 33 13.00 1.12 -10.82
CA PRO A 33 13.77 2.05 -11.66
C PRO A 33 12.90 3.10 -12.36
N LYS A 34 13.41 4.33 -12.50
CA LYS A 34 12.64 5.46 -13.08
C LYS A 34 12.09 5.17 -14.48
N ASN A 35 12.85 4.50 -15.35
CA ASN A 35 12.38 4.11 -16.67
C ASN A 35 11.21 3.12 -16.63
N VAL A 36 11.20 2.21 -15.65
CA VAL A 36 10.09 1.28 -15.43
C VAL A 36 8.86 2.04 -14.92
N CYS A 37 9.02 2.95 -13.96
CA CYS A 37 7.94 3.81 -13.49
C CYS A 37 7.31 4.59 -14.67
N GLN A 38 8.12 5.20 -15.52
CA GLN A 38 7.65 5.92 -16.72
C GLN A 38 6.89 5.01 -17.69
N LYS A 39 7.34 3.75 -17.88
CA LYS A 39 6.64 2.78 -18.71
C LYS A 39 5.24 2.47 -18.16
N LEU A 40 5.13 2.23 -16.86
CA LEU A 40 3.86 1.96 -16.20
C LEU A 40 2.87 3.14 -16.29
N ILE A 41 3.38 4.37 -16.12
CA ILE A 41 2.57 5.58 -16.33
C ILE A 41 2.09 5.68 -17.77
N LYS A 42 2.96 5.46 -18.76
CA LYS A 42 2.57 5.47 -20.18
C LYS A 42 1.51 4.42 -20.50
N THR A 43 1.60 3.23 -19.90
CA THR A 43 0.57 2.19 -20.04
C THR A 43 -0.76 2.68 -19.48
N PHE A 44 -0.77 3.28 -18.27
CA PHE A 44 -2.00 3.86 -17.72
C PHE A 44 -2.60 4.91 -18.65
N GLU A 45 -1.80 5.87 -19.16
CA GLU A 45 -2.32 6.94 -20.03
C GLU A 45 -2.82 6.40 -21.37
N LYS A 46 -2.15 5.41 -21.95
CA LYS A 46 -2.57 4.76 -23.19
C LYS A 46 -3.90 4.03 -23.09
N TYR A 47 -4.19 3.45 -21.92
CA TYR A 47 -5.40 2.64 -21.67
C TYR A 47 -6.31 3.28 -20.60
N SER A 48 -6.28 4.59 -20.49
CA SER A 48 -7.04 5.33 -19.47
C SER A 48 -8.57 5.20 -19.61
N GLU A 49 -9.06 4.82 -20.78
CA GLU A 49 -10.48 4.51 -21.02
C GLU A 49 -10.95 3.23 -20.32
N LEU A 50 -10.03 2.32 -19.98
CA LEU A 50 -10.33 1.11 -19.21
C LEU A 50 -10.33 1.39 -17.68
N SER A 51 -9.97 2.61 -17.26
CA SER A 51 -9.93 2.97 -15.85
C SER A 51 -11.32 3.29 -15.30
N THR A 52 -11.54 2.94 -14.04
CA THR A 52 -12.71 3.31 -13.25
C THR A 52 -12.42 4.53 -12.38
N ILE A 53 -13.48 5.24 -11.96
CA ILE A 53 -13.38 6.24 -10.90
C ILE A 53 -13.70 5.53 -9.60
N GLU A 54 -12.76 5.60 -8.66
CA GLU A 54 -12.89 5.02 -7.32
C GLU A 54 -12.75 6.12 -6.27
N GLY A 55 -13.17 5.85 -5.06
CA GLY A 55 -13.07 6.73 -3.90
C GLY A 55 -13.37 5.97 -2.63
N SER A 56 -13.24 6.59 -1.46
CA SER A 56 -13.62 5.96 -0.22
C SER A 56 -15.14 5.89 -0.09
N TYR A 57 -15.65 4.73 0.31
CA TYR A 57 -17.09 4.46 0.50
C TYR A 57 -17.67 5.16 1.75
N LYS A 58 -17.16 6.30 2.17
CA LYS A 58 -17.75 7.02 3.28
C LYS A 58 -19.03 7.72 2.86
N PHE A 59 -20.07 7.45 3.66
CA PHE A 59 -21.41 8.02 3.60
C PHE A 59 -21.43 9.43 3.01
N LYS A 60 -22.37 9.63 2.05
CA LYS A 60 -22.72 10.85 1.33
C LYS A 60 -22.61 12.14 2.19
N SER A 61 -21.42 12.65 2.38
CA SER A 61 -21.17 14.01 2.85
C SER A 61 -20.70 14.83 1.65
N GLU A 62 -20.91 16.14 1.67
CA GLU A 62 -20.46 17.05 0.61
C GLU A 62 -18.93 16.95 0.34
N LYS A 63 -18.13 16.49 1.34
CA LYS A 63 -16.71 16.14 1.19
C LYS A 63 -16.46 14.93 0.30
N ALA A 64 -17.41 14.02 0.15
CA ALA A 64 -17.26 12.80 -0.64
C ALA A 64 -17.15 13.06 -2.15
N GLN A 65 -17.46 14.27 -2.63
CA GLN A 65 -17.32 14.61 -4.06
C GLN A 65 -15.87 14.81 -4.51
N MET A 66 -14.93 15.05 -3.58
CA MET A 66 -13.51 15.27 -3.90
C MET A 66 -12.63 14.05 -3.59
N ASP A 67 -13.14 13.09 -2.83
CA ASP A 67 -12.48 11.82 -2.53
C ASP A 67 -12.69 10.86 -3.70
N ASN A 68 -11.97 11.10 -4.78
CA ASN A 68 -11.97 10.21 -5.92
C ASN A 68 -10.59 10.16 -6.58
N PHE A 69 -10.40 9.15 -7.41
CA PHE A 69 -9.19 8.94 -8.22
C PHE A 69 -9.51 7.97 -9.37
N LYS A 70 -8.66 7.97 -10.39
CA LYS A 70 -8.76 6.99 -11.46
C LYS A 70 -7.94 5.75 -11.16
N CYS A 71 -8.53 4.59 -11.43
CA CYS A 71 -7.94 3.28 -11.17
C CYS A 71 -7.95 2.39 -12.42
N LEU A 72 -6.79 1.96 -12.89
CA LEU A 72 -6.64 0.92 -13.90
C LEU A 72 -6.28 -0.39 -13.21
N ASN A 73 -7.28 -1.25 -13.01
CA ASN A 73 -7.09 -2.54 -12.33
C ASN A 73 -6.56 -3.59 -13.31
N LEU A 74 -5.23 -3.76 -13.33
CA LEU A 74 -4.55 -4.70 -14.22
C LEU A 74 -4.96 -6.15 -13.96
N SER A 75 -5.35 -6.49 -12.72
CA SER A 75 -5.80 -7.84 -12.35
C SER A 75 -7.21 -8.18 -12.86
N ALA A 76 -8.03 -7.18 -13.17
CA ALA A 76 -9.44 -7.36 -13.52
C ALA A 76 -9.68 -7.33 -15.03
N ILE A 77 -8.69 -6.95 -15.83
CA ILE A 77 -8.85 -6.87 -17.30
C ILE A 77 -8.89 -8.27 -17.89
N VAL A 78 -10.01 -8.60 -18.50
CA VAL A 78 -10.22 -9.88 -19.21
C VAL A 78 -9.56 -9.79 -20.59
N ASN A 79 -8.77 -10.81 -20.97
CA ASN A 79 -8.03 -10.85 -22.23
C ASN A 79 -7.13 -9.63 -22.44
N PRO A 80 -6.18 -9.34 -21.52
CA PRO A 80 -5.29 -8.19 -21.63
C PRO A 80 -4.40 -8.32 -22.87
N ASN A 81 -4.17 -7.20 -23.54
CA ASN A 81 -3.14 -7.14 -24.59
C ASN A 81 -1.73 -7.21 -23.99
N ASP A 82 -0.71 -7.30 -24.84
CA ASP A 82 0.67 -7.48 -24.40
C ASP A 82 1.18 -6.35 -23.50
N ASP A 83 0.82 -5.09 -23.76
CA ASP A 83 1.22 -3.94 -22.93
C ASP A 83 0.65 -4.03 -21.51
N ILE A 84 -0.63 -4.38 -21.38
CA ILE A 84 -1.32 -4.54 -20.09
C ILE A 84 -0.73 -5.72 -19.33
N LYS A 85 -0.52 -6.85 -20.03
CA LYS A 85 0.09 -8.04 -19.46
C LYS A 85 1.50 -7.76 -18.95
N GLU A 86 2.32 -7.08 -19.76
CA GLU A 86 3.67 -6.69 -19.36
C GLU A 86 3.66 -5.75 -18.15
N ALA A 87 2.76 -4.76 -18.11
CA ALA A 87 2.60 -3.86 -16.96
C ALA A 87 2.20 -4.63 -15.69
N PHE A 88 1.32 -5.63 -15.81
CA PHE A 88 0.92 -6.49 -14.72
C PHE A 88 2.11 -7.34 -14.21
N ASP A 89 2.84 -8.00 -15.11
CA ASP A 89 3.97 -8.87 -14.77
C ASP A 89 5.11 -8.09 -14.11
N ILE A 90 5.44 -6.90 -14.65
CA ILE A 90 6.41 -5.97 -14.05
C ILE A 90 5.97 -5.55 -12.64
N SER A 91 4.71 -5.16 -12.49
CA SER A 91 4.18 -4.74 -11.19
C SER A 91 4.27 -5.87 -10.17
N LYS A 92 3.86 -7.09 -10.54
CA LYS A 92 3.96 -8.28 -9.67
C LYS A 92 5.39 -8.60 -9.28
N MET A 93 6.35 -8.45 -10.20
CA MET A 93 7.76 -8.69 -9.90
C MET A 93 8.25 -7.77 -8.77
N TYR A 94 8.01 -6.45 -8.85
CA TYR A 94 8.45 -5.52 -7.81
C TYR A 94 7.67 -5.67 -6.50
N ILE A 95 6.38 -5.99 -6.58
CA ILE A 95 5.58 -6.34 -5.39
C ILE A 95 6.17 -7.57 -4.70
N SER A 96 6.55 -8.62 -5.44
CA SER A 96 7.16 -9.83 -4.88
C SER A 96 8.51 -9.53 -4.21
N ILE A 97 9.34 -8.65 -4.79
CA ILE A 97 10.58 -8.20 -4.16
C ILE A 97 10.26 -7.46 -2.86
N MET A 98 9.26 -6.59 -2.86
CA MET A 98 8.83 -5.86 -1.66
C MET A 98 8.36 -6.80 -0.55
N ILE A 99 7.54 -7.81 -0.89
CA ILE A 99 7.04 -8.83 0.05
C ILE A 99 8.22 -9.59 0.68
N THR A 100 9.15 -10.08 -0.15
CA THR A 100 10.31 -10.82 0.34
C THR A 100 11.12 -10.00 1.35
N ASN A 101 11.40 -8.74 1.05
CA ASN A 101 12.14 -7.85 1.94
C ASN A 101 11.35 -7.52 3.21
N TYR A 102 10.03 -7.35 3.12
CA TYR A 102 9.16 -7.16 4.28
C TYR A 102 9.21 -8.37 5.23
N ILE A 103 9.06 -9.57 4.70
CA ILE A 103 9.13 -10.81 5.48
C ILE A 103 10.49 -10.92 6.20
N LEU A 104 11.59 -10.65 5.48
CA LEU A 104 12.93 -10.65 6.07
C LEU A 104 13.06 -9.59 7.18
N HIS A 105 12.52 -8.39 6.97
CA HIS A 105 12.50 -7.32 7.98
C HIS A 105 11.76 -7.77 9.25
N ILE A 106 10.55 -8.30 9.10
CA ILE A 106 9.75 -8.77 10.25
C ILE A 106 10.44 -9.93 10.97
N LYS A 107 10.92 -10.93 10.23
CA LYS A 107 11.63 -12.08 10.85
C LYS A 107 12.91 -11.67 11.60
N LYS A 108 13.64 -10.71 11.06
CA LYS A 108 14.89 -10.25 11.64
C LYS A 108 14.69 -9.36 12.86
N ASN A 109 13.71 -8.44 12.80
CA ASN A 109 13.63 -7.33 13.74
C ASN A 109 12.46 -7.44 14.73
N ILE A 110 11.39 -8.18 14.40
CA ILE A 110 10.15 -8.21 15.18
C ILE A 110 9.85 -9.60 15.71
N SER A 111 9.74 -10.59 14.83
CA SER A 111 9.35 -11.96 15.20
C SER A 111 10.02 -13.00 14.31
N PRO A 112 11.04 -13.70 14.80
CA PRO A 112 11.72 -14.75 14.02
C PRO A 112 10.79 -15.89 13.57
N THR A 113 9.70 -16.10 14.30
CA THR A 113 8.69 -17.13 13.99
C THR A 113 7.53 -16.62 13.16
N PHE A 114 7.65 -15.42 12.56
CA PHE A 114 6.61 -14.85 11.72
C PHE A 114 6.20 -15.82 10.62
N ASN A 115 4.91 -16.11 10.54
CA ASN A 115 4.36 -17.01 9.54
C ASN A 115 4.06 -16.22 8.25
N ASP A 116 4.87 -16.45 7.22
CA ASP A 116 4.80 -15.78 5.92
C ASP A 116 3.76 -16.41 4.97
N TYR A 117 3.13 -17.50 5.34
CA TYR A 117 2.06 -18.13 4.56
C TYR A 117 0.93 -17.17 4.19
N PHE A 118 0.70 -16.14 5.01
CA PHE A 118 -0.35 -15.14 4.81
C PHE A 118 -0.09 -14.13 3.67
N PHE A 119 1.03 -14.21 2.97
CA PHE A 119 1.39 -13.29 1.87
C PHE A 119 1.52 -13.97 0.51
N ASN A 120 0.87 -15.12 0.33
CA ASN A 120 1.06 -15.95 -0.88
C ASN A 120 0.37 -15.40 -2.13
N ASN A 121 -0.67 -14.57 -1.96
CA ASN A 121 -1.47 -14.07 -3.07
C ASN A 121 -1.49 -12.55 -3.11
N THR A 122 -1.21 -11.98 -4.28
CA THR A 122 -1.45 -10.58 -4.57
C THR A 122 -2.80 -10.43 -5.28
N ASN A 123 -3.60 -9.47 -4.83
CA ASN A 123 -4.90 -9.18 -5.43
C ASN A 123 -5.02 -7.68 -5.72
N ASN A 124 -5.84 -7.34 -6.72
CA ASN A 124 -6.10 -5.96 -7.12
C ASN A 124 -4.82 -5.17 -7.40
N VAL A 125 -3.93 -5.70 -8.27
CA VAL A 125 -2.78 -4.94 -8.76
C VAL A 125 -3.31 -3.82 -9.64
N ARG A 126 -3.20 -2.58 -9.17
CA ARG A 126 -3.84 -1.41 -9.76
C ARG A 126 -2.83 -0.30 -9.98
N ILE A 127 -2.88 0.37 -11.13
CA ILE A 127 -2.24 1.68 -11.29
C ILE A 127 -3.30 2.73 -10.95
N ILE A 128 -2.96 3.63 -10.03
CA ILE A 128 -3.84 4.69 -9.54
C ILE A 128 -3.28 6.04 -9.97
N LYS A 129 -4.17 6.92 -10.39
CA LYS A 129 -3.89 8.29 -10.81
C LYS A 129 -4.70 9.26 -9.98
N TYR A 130 -4.01 10.18 -9.29
CA TYR A 130 -4.59 11.31 -8.58
C TYR A 130 -4.25 12.61 -9.30
N LYS A 131 -5.24 13.35 -9.74
CA LYS A 131 -5.10 14.71 -10.27
C LYS A 131 -5.15 15.75 -9.14
N LYS A 132 -4.90 17.00 -9.49
CA LYS A 132 -5.07 18.12 -8.54
C LYS A 132 -6.45 18.09 -7.89
N GLY A 133 -6.48 18.12 -6.56
CA GLY A 133 -7.67 18.04 -5.71
C GLY A 133 -8.10 16.62 -5.35
N GLU A 134 -7.61 15.60 -6.05
CA GLU A 134 -7.97 14.20 -5.81
C GLU A 134 -7.13 13.60 -4.67
N PHE A 135 -7.75 12.73 -3.87
CA PHE A 135 -7.16 12.06 -2.71
C PHE A 135 -7.97 10.80 -2.38
N ILE A 136 -7.54 10.02 -1.42
CA ILE A 136 -8.36 9.01 -0.73
C ILE A 136 -8.42 9.36 0.75
N ASP A 137 -9.64 9.41 1.31
CA ASP A 137 -9.85 9.74 2.71
C ASP A 137 -9.40 8.60 3.64
N ASP A 138 -9.32 8.90 4.94
CA ASP A 138 -8.88 7.93 5.95
C ASP A 138 -9.80 6.71 5.99
N HIS A 139 -9.21 5.55 5.79
CA HIS A 139 -9.86 4.25 5.76
C HIS A 139 -8.91 3.17 6.26
N SER A 140 -9.41 1.97 6.45
CA SER A 140 -8.61 0.76 6.61
C SER A 140 -8.87 -0.19 5.45
N ASP A 141 -7.86 -0.95 5.06
CA ASP A 141 -7.95 -1.94 3.99
C ASP A 141 -8.50 -3.29 4.48
N VAL A 142 -9.18 -3.28 5.62
CA VAL A 142 -9.78 -4.50 6.19
C VAL A 142 -10.77 -5.09 5.21
N GLY A 143 -10.53 -6.33 4.85
CA GLY A 143 -11.39 -7.10 3.96
C GLY A 143 -11.17 -8.59 4.15
N GLU A 144 -11.99 -9.40 3.48
CA GLU A 144 -11.88 -10.84 3.55
C GLU A 144 -10.49 -11.30 3.09
N ASN A 145 -9.74 -11.87 4.04
CA ASN A 145 -8.39 -12.40 3.85
C ASN A 145 -7.31 -11.37 3.44
N ILE A 146 -7.57 -10.06 3.50
CA ILE A 146 -6.53 -9.05 3.30
C ILE A 146 -5.67 -8.97 4.57
N ARG A 147 -4.35 -9.09 4.42
CA ARG A 147 -3.37 -9.07 5.52
C ARG A 147 -2.43 -7.89 5.48
N ALA A 148 -2.15 -7.38 4.29
CA ALA A 148 -1.31 -6.20 4.14
C ALA A 148 -1.64 -5.47 2.84
N SER A 149 -1.21 -4.21 2.77
CA SER A 149 -1.30 -3.36 1.61
C SER A 149 0.09 -2.94 1.16
N CYS A 150 0.30 -2.93 -0.15
CA CYS A 150 1.54 -2.53 -0.77
C CYS A 150 1.31 -1.38 -1.73
N THR A 151 2.16 -0.34 -1.65
CA THR A 151 2.16 0.78 -2.60
C THR A 151 3.54 0.98 -3.21
N LEU A 152 3.59 1.26 -4.51
CA LEU A 152 4.80 1.63 -5.25
C LEU A 152 4.53 3.01 -5.87
N ASN A 153 5.34 4.02 -5.55
CA ASN A 153 5.16 5.37 -6.10
C ASN A 153 5.87 5.51 -7.44
N LEU A 154 5.17 5.98 -8.48
CA LEU A 154 5.68 5.96 -9.86
C LEU A 154 6.30 7.28 -10.32
N ASN A 155 5.98 8.41 -9.65
CA ASN A 155 6.55 9.72 -9.99
C ASN A 155 6.71 10.61 -8.75
N GLU A 156 7.40 11.74 -8.91
CA GLU A 156 7.63 12.73 -7.85
C GLU A 156 7.44 14.18 -8.32
N ASP A 157 6.95 14.37 -9.53
CA ASP A 157 6.71 15.66 -10.17
C ASP A 157 5.32 16.23 -9.83
N TYR A 158 4.93 16.13 -8.56
CA TYR A 158 3.69 16.64 -8.00
C TYR A 158 3.94 17.28 -6.61
N GLU A 159 2.98 18.07 -6.12
CA GLU A 159 2.97 18.64 -4.78
C GLU A 159 1.70 18.18 -4.04
N GLY A 160 1.78 18.02 -2.72
CA GLY A 160 0.74 17.34 -1.92
C GLY A 160 0.76 15.83 -2.14
N GLY A 161 -0.36 15.16 -1.89
CA GLY A 161 -0.50 13.72 -2.13
C GLY A 161 0.33 12.84 -1.20
N GLU A 162 0.81 13.36 -0.07
CA GLU A 162 1.51 12.58 0.95
C GLU A 162 0.62 11.44 1.44
N PHE A 163 1.21 10.29 1.65
CA PHE A 163 0.55 9.19 2.33
C PHE A 163 0.47 9.48 3.84
N ARG A 164 -0.69 9.29 4.45
CA ARG A 164 -0.86 9.54 5.88
C ARG A 164 -1.39 8.32 6.61
N PHE A 165 -0.97 8.17 7.87
CA PHE A 165 -1.43 7.14 8.80
C PHE A 165 -1.99 7.77 10.06
N PHE A 166 -2.93 7.06 10.69
CA PHE A 166 -3.47 7.40 12.01
C PHE A 166 -4.04 8.83 12.07
N ASN A 167 -4.93 9.15 11.11
CA ASN A 167 -5.54 10.48 10.95
C ASN A 167 -4.51 11.60 10.79
N GLY A 168 -3.41 11.33 10.09
CA GLY A 168 -2.38 12.32 9.78
C GLY A 168 -1.29 12.50 10.85
N LEU A 169 -1.26 11.68 11.90
CA LEU A 169 -0.18 11.69 12.89
C LEU A 169 1.18 11.34 12.27
N ILE A 170 1.17 10.54 11.19
CA ILE A 170 2.37 10.22 10.42
C ILE A 170 2.08 10.54 8.96
N LYS A 171 2.99 11.28 8.32
CA LYS A 171 2.94 11.59 6.89
C LYS A 171 4.21 11.09 6.22
N GLU A 172 4.04 10.49 5.04
CA GLU A 172 5.10 9.91 4.23
C GLU A 172 5.10 10.52 2.84
N SER A 173 6.18 11.21 2.50
CA SER A 173 6.43 11.65 1.13
C SER A 173 7.24 10.60 0.39
N PHE A 174 6.87 10.32 -0.86
CA PHE A 174 7.54 9.34 -1.71
C PHE A 174 8.27 10.00 -2.86
N LYS A 175 9.40 9.40 -3.23
CA LYS A 175 10.10 9.68 -4.49
C LYS A 175 9.73 8.65 -5.54
N THR A 176 10.13 8.91 -6.77
CA THR A 176 9.94 7.96 -7.87
C THR A 176 10.61 6.63 -7.56
N GLY A 177 9.84 5.56 -7.63
CA GLY A 177 10.29 4.20 -7.40
C GLY A 177 10.29 3.74 -5.94
N ASP A 178 9.92 4.58 -4.99
CA ASP A 178 9.78 4.18 -3.59
C ASP A 178 8.61 3.18 -3.43
N ALA A 179 8.80 2.23 -2.53
CA ALA A 179 7.80 1.21 -2.20
C ALA A 179 7.57 1.15 -0.69
N MET A 180 6.34 0.85 -0.29
CA MET A 180 5.99 0.63 1.11
C MET A 180 4.98 -0.52 1.24
N LEU A 181 5.14 -1.31 2.30
CA LEU A 181 4.21 -2.35 2.71
C LEU A 181 3.88 -2.18 4.19
N PHE A 182 2.61 -2.32 4.54
CA PHE A 182 2.10 -2.17 5.90
C PHE A 182 0.91 -3.11 6.15
N PRO A 183 0.60 -3.45 7.41
CA PRO A 183 -0.53 -4.31 7.75
C PRO A 183 -1.88 -3.67 7.36
N ALA A 184 -2.86 -4.51 7.01
CA ALA A 184 -4.22 -4.07 6.65
C ALA A 184 -5.22 -4.18 7.82
N GLU A 185 -4.73 -4.28 9.06
CA GLU A 185 -5.56 -4.40 10.25
C GLU A 185 -6.35 -3.11 10.56
N PRO A 186 -7.47 -3.17 11.30
CA PRO A 186 -8.36 -2.02 11.54
C PRO A 186 -7.67 -0.79 12.13
N ILE A 187 -6.60 -0.98 12.91
CA ILE A 187 -5.83 0.11 13.51
C ILE A 187 -5.00 0.89 12.48
N TRP A 188 -4.70 0.30 11.31
CA TRP A 188 -3.91 0.91 10.26
C TRP A 188 -4.74 1.85 9.38
N ILE A 189 -5.39 2.83 10.03
CA ILE A 189 -6.11 3.89 9.33
C ILE A 189 -5.12 4.71 8.51
N HIS A 190 -5.40 4.85 7.23
CA HIS A 190 -4.53 5.57 6.29
C HIS A 190 -5.33 6.23 5.17
N GLY A 191 -4.69 7.17 4.51
CA GLY A 191 -5.24 7.91 3.36
C GLY A 191 -4.13 8.66 2.64
N THR A 192 -4.50 9.56 1.74
CA THR A 192 -3.56 10.49 1.12
C THR A 192 -4.04 11.91 1.29
N GLU A 193 -3.11 12.86 1.39
CA GLU A 193 -3.43 14.28 1.27
C GLU A 193 -3.87 14.59 -0.17
N PRO A 194 -4.67 15.62 -0.39
CA PRO A 194 -4.99 16.09 -1.74
C PRO A 194 -3.73 16.46 -2.52
N VAL A 195 -3.66 16.06 -3.79
CA VAL A 195 -2.64 16.56 -4.71
C VAL A 195 -2.92 18.03 -4.95
N THR A 196 -1.96 18.92 -4.69
CA THR A 196 -2.11 20.37 -4.84
C THR A 196 -1.63 20.88 -6.20
N LYS A 197 -0.66 20.16 -6.81
CA LYS A 197 -0.11 20.46 -8.13
C LYS A 197 0.39 19.21 -8.83
N GLY A 198 0.27 19.17 -10.16
CA GLY A 198 0.70 18.01 -10.95
C GLY A 198 -0.27 16.84 -10.88
N THR A 199 0.27 15.64 -11.08
CA THR A 199 -0.49 14.38 -11.07
C THR A 199 0.35 13.31 -10.41
N ARG A 200 -0.19 12.62 -9.43
CA ARG A 200 0.47 11.49 -8.75
C ARG A 200 0.03 10.17 -9.36
N TYR A 201 1.00 9.27 -9.58
CA TYR A 201 0.76 7.89 -9.98
C TYR A 201 1.37 6.93 -8.97
N SER A 202 0.64 5.87 -8.65
CA SER A 202 1.13 4.78 -7.80
C SER A 202 0.57 3.44 -8.25
N ILE A 203 1.25 2.35 -7.89
CA ILE A 203 0.67 1.01 -7.90
C ILE A 203 0.23 0.67 -6.50
N ASN A 204 -0.97 0.11 -6.37
CA ASN A 204 -1.45 -0.45 -5.12
C ASN A 204 -1.89 -1.90 -5.34
N CYS A 205 -1.66 -2.74 -4.34
CA CYS A 205 -2.21 -4.08 -4.29
C CYS A 205 -2.47 -4.51 -2.86
N PHE A 206 -3.33 -5.51 -2.71
CA PHE A 206 -3.59 -6.18 -1.45
C PHE A 206 -2.91 -7.54 -1.41
N LEU A 207 -2.38 -7.90 -0.24
CA LEU A 207 -1.82 -9.22 0.02
C LEU A 207 -2.83 -10.05 0.78
N LYS A 208 -3.08 -11.25 0.28
CA LYS A 208 -4.07 -12.18 0.82
C LYS A 208 -3.45 -13.54 1.11
N ASN A 209 -4.07 -14.29 2.01
CA ASN A 209 -3.83 -15.74 2.20
C ASN A 209 -4.75 -16.56 1.35
#